data_df30d662164958a282a53343c31d2075
#
_entry.id   df30d662164958a282a53343c31d2075
#
_cell.length_a   1.000
_cell.length_b   1.000
_cell.length_c   1.000
_cell.angle_alpha   90.00
_cell.angle_beta   90.00
_cell.angle_gamma   90.00
#
_symmetry.space_group_name_H-M   'P 1'
#
loop_
_entity.id
_entity.type
_entity.pdbx_description
1 polymer ?
#
loop_
_entity_poly.entity_id
_entity_poly.type
_entity_poly.pdbx_seq_one_letter_code
_entity_poly.pdbx_strand_id
1 'polypeptide(L)'
;TNGKGSVCACLSKILTAAGYQVGLFVSPHLKRFNDRIYFNGTEIGDEDFARLASRIRTQAEVMKDAPTVFEIMTAMGMLYFAEKQCDLVMLEVGMGGRLDSTNVIRTPEAAVITSIGLDHTKELGDTLEKIAGEKGGIIKTGGTVIVDGSNTAVMPVFEKICQKTGALLVTSAPEQIRNVVLSPAGEVFDYKDLKELHLSLTGVYQMNNAAVVIETLR
;
A
#
# COMPACT_ATOMS: atom_id res chain seq x y z
N THR A 1 5.26 0.82 12.03
CA THR A 1 4.70 0.66 10.67
C THR A 1 3.42 -0.14 10.73
N ASN A 2 2.37 0.35 10.13
CA ASN A 2 1.01 -0.12 10.37
C ASN A 2 0.51 -1.04 9.23
N GLY A 3 1.30 -2.06 8.83
CA GLY A 3 0.87 -3.11 7.91
C GLY A 3 0.90 -2.78 6.40
N LYS A 4 1.27 -1.56 5.97
CA LYS A 4 1.32 -1.19 4.54
C LYS A 4 2.11 -2.18 3.68
N GLY A 5 3.39 -2.42 4.04
CA GLY A 5 4.25 -3.35 3.30
C GLY A 5 3.71 -4.79 3.29
N SER A 6 3.15 -5.27 4.43
CA SER A 6 2.54 -6.61 4.49
C SER A 6 1.36 -6.74 3.53
N VAL A 7 0.45 -5.74 3.50
CA VAL A 7 -0.70 -5.73 2.59
C VAL A 7 -0.24 -5.66 1.13
N CYS A 8 0.69 -4.77 0.79
CA CYS A 8 1.26 -4.68 -0.56
C CYS A 8 1.92 -5.99 -1.00
N ALA A 9 2.70 -6.62 -0.13
CA ALA A 9 3.37 -7.89 -0.43
C ALA A 9 2.37 -9.04 -0.64
N CYS A 10 1.34 -9.15 0.21
CA CYS A 10 0.30 -10.16 0.06
C CYS A 10 -0.49 -9.96 -1.24
N LEU A 11 -0.95 -8.75 -1.53
CA LEU A 11 -1.66 -8.43 -2.77
C LEU A 11 -0.79 -8.78 -4.00
N SER A 12 0.47 -8.32 -4.00
CA SER A 12 1.40 -8.62 -5.09
C SER A 12 1.56 -10.12 -5.30
N LYS A 13 1.74 -10.89 -4.23
CA LYS A 13 1.91 -12.34 -4.30
C LYS A 13 0.68 -13.05 -4.86
N ILE A 14 -0.50 -12.71 -4.37
CA ILE A 14 -1.78 -13.31 -4.79
C ILE A 14 -2.05 -12.99 -6.26
N LEU A 15 -1.91 -11.73 -6.67
CA LEU A 15 -2.18 -11.31 -8.04
C LEU A 15 -1.16 -11.89 -9.03
N THR A 16 0.12 -11.99 -8.64
CA THR A 16 1.13 -12.71 -9.47
C THR A 16 0.77 -14.19 -9.61
N ALA A 17 0.33 -14.84 -8.53
CA ALA A 17 -0.11 -16.24 -8.58
C ALA A 17 -1.38 -16.43 -9.42
N ALA A 18 -2.22 -15.41 -9.54
CA ALA A 18 -3.38 -15.38 -10.42
C ALA A 18 -3.03 -15.11 -11.90
N GLY A 19 -1.76 -14.89 -12.23
CA GLY A 19 -1.27 -14.74 -13.60
C GLY A 19 -1.10 -13.31 -14.09
N TYR A 20 -1.33 -12.29 -13.24
CA TYR A 20 -1.10 -10.88 -13.60
C TYR A 20 0.39 -10.52 -13.59
N GLN A 21 0.76 -9.56 -14.44
CA GLN A 21 2.07 -8.91 -14.41
C GLN A 21 2.02 -7.81 -13.34
N VAL A 22 2.69 -8.04 -12.21
CA VAL A 22 2.54 -7.19 -11.01
C VAL A 22 3.82 -6.44 -10.69
N GLY A 23 3.71 -5.10 -10.63
CA GLY A 23 4.70 -4.22 -10.05
C GLY A 23 4.47 -4.02 -8.55
N LEU A 24 5.55 -3.94 -7.78
CA LEU A 24 5.49 -3.63 -6.36
C LEU A 24 6.55 -2.58 -6.00
N PHE A 25 6.09 -1.46 -5.43
CA PHE A 25 6.94 -0.41 -4.88
C PHE A 25 6.75 -0.35 -3.37
N VAL A 26 7.84 -0.48 -2.61
CA VAL A 26 7.83 -0.50 -1.14
C VAL A 26 8.83 0.49 -0.55
N SER A 27 8.63 0.86 0.72
CA SER A 27 9.54 1.73 1.47
C SER A 27 9.49 1.47 2.98
N PRO A 28 10.60 1.71 3.69
CA PRO A 28 11.95 2.00 3.19
C PRO A 28 12.62 0.76 2.57
N HIS A 29 13.83 0.92 2.01
CA HIS A 29 14.67 -0.22 1.64
C HIS A 29 15.26 -0.89 2.89
N LEU A 30 15.55 -2.18 2.78
CA LEU A 30 16.15 -2.97 3.87
C LEU A 30 17.67 -3.08 3.72
N LYS A 31 18.16 -3.34 2.51
CA LYS A 31 19.59 -3.55 2.24
C LYS A 31 20.12 -2.54 1.21
N ARG A 32 19.42 -2.37 0.10
CA ARG A 32 19.83 -1.51 -1.01
C ARG A 32 18.61 -0.87 -1.68
N PHE A 33 18.82 0.18 -2.45
CA PHE A 33 17.72 0.91 -3.10
C PHE A 33 16.88 0.04 -4.04
N ASN A 34 17.48 -0.98 -4.67
CA ASN A 34 16.81 -1.88 -5.59
C ASN A 34 15.63 -2.62 -4.91
N ASP A 35 15.75 -2.97 -3.61
CA ASP A 35 14.74 -3.70 -2.86
C ASP A 35 13.46 -2.87 -2.56
N ARG A 36 13.32 -1.71 -3.19
CA ARG A 36 12.07 -0.95 -3.25
C ARG A 36 11.22 -1.24 -4.48
N ILE A 37 11.77 -1.87 -5.53
CA ILE A 37 11.12 -2.03 -6.84
C ILE A 37 11.17 -3.51 -7.24
N TYR A 38 10.01 -4.13 -7.34
CA TYR A 38 9.86 -5.53 -7.73
C TYR A 38 8.92 -5.67 -8.92
N PHE A 39 9.21 -6.63 -9.77
CA PHE A 39 8.35 -7.09 -10.84
C PHE A 39 8.14 -8.60 -10.70
N ASN A 40 6.89 -9.05 -10.56
CA ASN A 40 6.54 -10.45 -10.33
C ASN A 40 7.36 -11.13 -9.22
N GLY A 41 7.57 -10.39 -8.12
CA GLY A 41 8.31 -10.86 -6.96
C GLY A 41 9.83 -10.85 -7.09
N THR A 42 10.38 -10.41 -8.24
CA THR A 42 11.82 -10.27 -8.47
C THR A 42 12.23 -8.80 -8.38
N GLU A 43 13.26 -8.51 -7.61
CA GLU A 43 13.86 -7.18 -7.45
C GLU A 43 14.42 -6.66 -8.79
N ILE A 44 14.33 -5.35 -9.04
CA ILE A 44 14.92 -4.72 -10.20
C ILE A 44 16.43 -4.97 -10.27
N GLY A 45 16.92 -5.40 -11.43
CA GLY A 45 18.35 -5.64 -11.66
C GLY A 45 19.18 -4.35 -11.68
N ASP A 46 20.48 -4.47 -11.38
CA ASP A 46 21.39 -3.32 -11.30
C ASP A 46 21.50 -2.55 -12.61
N GLU A 47 21.44 -3.23 -13.76
CA GLU A 47 21.49 -2.61 -15.09
C GLU A 47 20.25 -1.73 -15.34
N ASP A 48 19.04 -2.27 -15.09
CA ASP A 48 17.80 -1.52 -15.23
C ASP A 48 17.77 -0.36 -14.25
N PHE A 49 18.19 -0.58 -13.00
CA PHE A 49 18.28 0.45 -11.98
C PHE A 49 19.19 1.61 -12.42
N ALA A 50 20.42 1.32 -12.86
CA ALA A 50 21.38 2.33 -13.29
C ALA A 50 20.90 3.08 -14.55
N ARG A 51 20.30 2.38 -15.50
CA ARG A 51 19.73 2.96 -16.72
C ARG A 51 18.60 3.94 -16.39
N LEU A 52 17.66 3.55 -15.54
CA LEU A 52 16.54 4.40 -15.12
C LEU A 52 17.00 5.58 -14.27
N ALA A 53 17.94 5.37 -13.35
CA ALA A 53 18.54 6.44 -12.58
C ALA A 53 19.20 7.50 -13.47
N SER A 54 19.95 7.06 -14.49
CA SER A 54 20.59 7.97 -15.46
C SER A 54 19.55 8.76 -16.27
N ARG A 55 18.46 8.11 -16.69
CA ARG A 55 17.36 8.76 -17.41
C ARG A 55 16.69 9.84 -16.58
N ILE A 56 16.39 9.56 -15.31
CA ILE A 56 15.77 10.52 -14.39
C ILE A 56 16.73 11.66 -14.06
N ARG A 57 17.99 11.35 -13.82
CA ARG A 57 19.04 12.34 -13.53
C ARG A 57 19.06 13.45 -14.58
N THR A 58 19.00 13.12 -15.86
CA THR A 58 19.01 14.10 -16.96
C THR A 58 17.85 15.11 -16.84
N GLN A 59 16.69 14.67 -16.35
CA GLN A 59 15.54 15.56 -16.11
C GLN A 59 15.68 16.32 -14.80
N ALA A 60 16.15 15.66 -13.75
CA ALA A 60 16.30 16.26 -12.42
C ALA A 60 17.34 17.42 -12.41
N GLU A 61 18.43 17.30 -13.18
CA GLU A 61 19.49 18.32 -13.27
C GLU A 61 19.01 19.66 -13.88
N VAL A 62 17.91 19.66 -14.65
CA VAL A 62 17.34 20.88 -15.23
C VAL A 62 16.16 21.43 -14.43
N MET A 63 15.72 20.76 -13.38
CA MET A 63 14.65 21.24 -12.52
C MET A 63 15.13 22.39 -11.63
N LYS A 64 14.28 23.38 -11.43
CA LYS A 64 14.55 24.51 -10.53
C LYS A 64 14.69 24.04 -9.08
N ASP A 65 13.78 23.17 -8.66
CA ASP A 65 13.75 22.57 -7.34
C ASP A 65 14.18 21.10 -7.48
N ALA A 66 15.28 20.73 -6.85
CA ALA A 66 15.81 19.36 -6.93
C ALA A 66 14.84 18.35 -6.31
N PRO A 67 14.52 17.24 -6.99
CA PRO A 67 13.65 16.24 -6.42
C PRO A 67 14.32 15.50 -5.26
N THR A 68 13.52 15.10 -4.28
CA THR A 68 13.97 14.27 -3.17
C THR A 68 14.31 12.85 -3.66
N VAL A 69 15.10 12.12 -2.88
CA VAL A 69 15.42 10.71 -3.16
C VAL A 69 14.14 9.86 -3.30
N PHE A 70 13.12 10.14 -2.50
CA PHE A 70 11.86 9.38 -2.57
C PHE A 70 11.09 9.67 -3.87
N GLU A 71 11.05 10.92 -4.32
CA GLU A 71 10.46 11.29 -5.62
C GLU A 71 11.21 10.63 -6.79
N ILE A 72 12.54 10.63 -6.76
CA ILE A 72 13.37 9.94 -7.75
C ILE A 72 13.04 8.45 -7.80
N MET A 73 13.03 7.79 -6.63
CA MET A 73 12.72 6.36 -6.53
C MET A 73 11.30 6.04 -7.00
N THR A 74 10.32 6.87 -6.65
CA THR A 74 8.93 6.73 -7.12
C THR A 74 8.87 6.83 -8.65
N ALA A 75 9.52 7.84 -9.25
CA ALA A 75 9.57 8.00 -10.70
C ALA A 75 10.27 6.81 -11.38
N MET A 76 11.35 6.28 -10.79
CA MET A 76 12.02 5.08 -11.29
C MET A 76 11.08 3.88 -11.29
N GLY A 77 10.36 3.64 -10.17
CA GLY A 77 9.37 2.57 -10.08
C GLY A 77 8.29 2.69 -11.16
N MET A 78 7.71 3.87 -11.32
CA MET A 78 6.69 4.13 -12.35
C MET A 78 7.20 3.84 -13.76
N LEU A 79 8.41 4.29 -14.10
CA LEU A 79 9.02 4.01 -15.41
C LEU A 79 9.27 2.51 -15.61
N TYR A 80 9.80 1.84 -14.59
CA TYR A 80 10.07 0.41 -14.65
C TYR A 80 8.80 -0.40 -14.89
N PHE A 81 7.74 -0.11 -14.14
CA PHE A 81 6.45 -0.80 -14.28
C PHE A 81 5.81 -0.56 -15.65
N ALA A 82 5.92 0.66 -16.17
CA ALA A 82 5.45 0.95 -17.53
C ALA A 82 6.25 0.18 -18.60
N GLU A 83 7.58 0.11 -18.48
CA GLU A 83 8.43 -0.68 -19.39
C GLU A 83 8.17 -2.19 -19.30
N LYS A 84 7.85 -2.70 -18.09
CA LYS A 84 7.46 -4.11 -17.87
C LYS A 84 6.01 -4.39 -18.26
N GLN A 85 5.24 -3.39 -18.67
CA GLN A 85 3.82 -3.53 -19.03
C GLN A 85 3.01 -4.22 -17.92
N CYS A 86 3.21 -3.75 -16.66
CA CYS A 86 2.47 -4.31 -15.55
C CYS A 86 0.97 -4.13 -15.72
N ASP A 87 0.19 -5.18 -15.47
CA ASP A 87 -1.28 -5.12 -15.41
C ASP A 87 -1.74 -4.35 -14.17
N LEU A 88 -1.07 -4.59 -13.04
CA LEU A 88 -1.36 -4.00 -11.75
C LEU A 88 -0.08 -3.55 -11.04
N VAL A 89 -0.16 -2.48 -10.29
CA VAL A 89 0.96 -1.97 -9.49
C VAL A 89 0.51 -1.69 -8.06
N MET A 90 1.23 -2.29 -7.10
CA MET A 90 1.10 -2.00 -5.67
C MET A 90 2.06 -0.86 -5.31
N LEU A 91 1.52 0.28 -4.89
CA LEU A 91 2.30 1.44 -4.47
C LEU A 91 2.16 1.65 -2.97
N GLU A 92 3.21 1.32 -2.22
CA GLU A 92 3.26 1.66 -0.80
C GLU A 92 3.53 3.15 -0.60
N VAL A 93 2.62 3.83 0.08
CA VAL A 93 2.79 5.23 0.50
C VAL A 93 3.97 5.35 1.47
N GLY A 94 4.86 6.28 1.22
CA GLY A 94 6.01 6.52 2.10
C GLY A 94 5.57 7.13 3.43
N MET A 95 4.87 8.26 3.39
CA MET A 95 4.40 8.98 4.58
C MET A 95 3.09 9.72 4.31
N GLY A 96 2.17 9.69 5.30
CA GLY A 96 0.88 10.39 5.20
C GLY A 96 -0.01 9.79 4.13
N GLY A 97 -0.14 10.45 3.01
CA GLY A 97 -0.94 10.05 1.84
C GLY A 97 -1.17 11.22 0.89
N ARG A 98 -1.83 12.28 1.34
CA ARG A 98 -2.27 13.41 0.52
C ARG A 98 -1.15 14.04 -0.33
N LEU A 99 0.02 14.26 0.25
CA LEU A 99 1.18 14.88 -0.39
C LEU A 99 2.30 13.88 -0.72
N ASP A 100 2.03 12.58 -0.58
CA ASP A 100 3.02 11.56 -0.88
C ASP A 100 3.32 11.47 -2.39
N SER A 101 4.57 11.24 -2.74
CA SER A 101 5.01 11.14 -4.13
C SER A 101 4.30 10.01 -4.90
N THR A 102 3.84 8.97 -4.21
CA THR A 102 3.08 7.87 -4.83
C THR A 102 1.63 8.27 -5.17
N ASN A 103 1.12 9.37 -4.60
CA ASN A 103 -0.26 9.82 -4.77
C ASN A 103 -0.52 10.59 -6.09
N VAL A 104 0.29 10.37 -7.11
CA VAL A 104 0.15 11.00 -8.44
C VAL A 104 -0.88 10.32 -9.33
N ILE A 105 -1.31 9.11 -8.99
CA ILE A 105 -2.30 8.36 -9.76
C ILE A 105 -3.68 9.00 -9.59
N ARG A 106 -4.32 9.34 -10.71
CA ARG A 106 -5.63 10.01 -10.70
C ARG A 106 -6.78 9.05 -10.45
N THR A 107 -6.70 7.85 -11.00
CA THR A 107 -7.73 6.81 -10.95
C THR A 107 -7.12 5.48 -10.54
N PRO A 108 -6.75 5.30 -9.26
CA PRO A 108 -6.32 3.99 -8.79
C PRO A 108 -7.50 3.01 -8.79
N GLU A 109 -7.24 1.72 -9.01
CA GLU A 109 -8.24 0.66 -8.87
C GLU A 109 -8.83 0.66 -7.45
N ALA A 110 -7.96 0.79 -6.46
CA ALA A 110 -8.36 0.95 -5.07
C ALA A 110 -7.34 1.76 -4.26
N ALA A 111 -7.83 2.56 -3.33
CA ALA A 111 -7.05 3.12 -2.24
C ALA A 111 -7.17 2.18 -1.04
N VAL A 112 -6.06 1.77 -0.44
CA VAL A 112 -6.06 0.84 0.70
C VAL A 112 -5.45 1.53 1.91
N ILE A 113 -6.21 1.62 3.00
CA ILE A 113 -5.78 2.26 4.25
C ILE A 113 -5.77 1.20 5.34
N THR A 114 -4.57 0.85 5.75
CA THR A 114 -4.31 -0.09 6.86
C THR A 114 -4.55 0.58 8.22
N SER A 115 -4.26 -0.11 9.31
CA SER A 115 -4.54 0.39 10.66
C SER A 115 -3.97 1.79 10.93
N ILE A 116 -4.77 2.62 11.59
CA ILE A 116 -4.41 3.97 11.99
C ILE A 116 -3.93 3.98 13.44
N GLY A 117 -2.74 4.51 13.63
CA GLY A 117 -2.14 4.76 14.95
C GLY A 117 -1.41 6.09 14.97
N LEU A 118 -0.98 6.51 16.14
CA LEU A 118 -0.14 7.70 16.31
C LEU A 118 1.25 7.40 15.74
N ASP A 119 1.56 7.96 14.60
CA ASP A 119 2.83 7.83 13.90
C ASP A 119 3.12 9.12 13.13
N HIS A 120 4.38 9.51 13.02
CA HIS A 120 4.79 10.75 12.37
C HIS A 120 3.99 11.99 12.85
N THR A 121 3.78 12.09 14.16
CA THR A 121 2.89 13.11 14.74
C THR A 121 3.34 14.54 14.49
N LYS A 122 4.63 14.77 14.24
CA LYS A 122 5.18 16.08 13.87
C LYS A 122 4.72 16.53 12.49
N GLU A 123 4.60 15.61 11.56
CA GLU A 123 4.27 15.88 10.15
C GLU A 123 2.77 15.72 9.88
N LEU A 124 2.14 14.72 10.49
CA LEU A 124 0.75 14.33 10.18
C LEU A 124 -0.28 14.87 11.20
N GLY A 125 0.20 15.41 12.31
CA GLY A 125 -0.66 15.88 13.40
C GLY A 125 -0.71 14.94 14.59
N ASP A 126 -1.19 15.46 15.69
CA ASP A 126 -1.12 14.90 17.04
C ASP A 126 -2.39 14.11 17.45
N THR A 127 -3.35 13.95 16.53
CA THR A 127 -4.56 13.15 16.75
C THR A 127 -4.79 12.12 15.66
N LEU A 128 -5.51 11.06 15.99
CA LEU A 128 -5.85 9.99 15.04
C LEU A 128 -6.68 10.52 13.86
N GLU A 129 -7.55 11.51 14.11
CA GLU A 129 -8.40 12.13 13.08
C GLU A 129 -7.57 12.92 12.06
N LYS A 130 -6.55 13.68 12.52
CA LYS A 130 -5.64 14.40 11.64
C LYS A 130 -4.85 13.43 10.77
N ILE A 131 -4.27 12.39 11.39
CA ILE A 131 -3.53 11.34 10.69
C ILE A 131 -4.43 10.61 9.67
N ALA A 132 -5.67 10.27 10.06
CA ALA A 132 -6.66 9.66 9.16
C ALA A 132 -7.00 10.59 7.99
N GLY A 133 -7.12 11.90 8.23
CA GLY A 133 -7.34 12.92 7.20
C GLY A 133 -6.22 12.98 6.16
N GLU A 134 -4.95 12.98 6.62
CA GLU A 134 -3.78 12.95 5.72
C GLU A 134 -3.70 11.65 4.91
N LYS A 135 -3.98 10.50 5.53
CA LYS A 135 -4.03 9.22 4.83
C LYS A 135 -5.21 9.13 3.88
N GLY A 136 -6.36 9.68 4.26
CA GLY A 136 -7.55 9.78 3.40
C GLY A 136 -7.35 10.62 2.14
N GLY A 137 -6.27 11.41 2.06
CA GLY A 137 -5.91 12.17 0.86
C GLY A 137 -5.56 11.33 -0.37
N ILE A 138 -5.43 10.00 -0.24
CA ILE A 138 -5.28 9.08 -1.38
C ILE A 138 -6.63 8.65 -1.98
N ILE A 139 -7.75 8.93 -1.31
CA ILE A 139 -9.10 8.61 -1.80
C ILE A 139 -9.45 9.55 -2.95
N LYS A 140 -9.75 8.99 -4.10
CA LYS A 140 -10.07 9.75 -5.33
C LYS A 140 -11.57 9.81 -5.59
N THR A 141 -11.99 10.85 -6.30
CA THR A 141 -13.39 11.05 -6.67
C THR A 141 -13.94 9.86 -7.45
N GLY A 142 -15.04 9.30 -6.98
CA GLY A 142 -15.71 8.14 -7.58
C GLY A 142 -14.93 6.82 -7.48
N GLY A 143 -13.78 6.80 -6.78
CA GLY A 143 -12.95 5.61 -6.60
C GLY A 143 -13.47 4.68 -5.50
N THR A 144 -12.72 3.61 -5.26
CA THR A 144 -12.97 2.66 -4.15
C THR A 144 -11.89 2.80 -3.09
N VAL A 145 -12.27 2.81 -1.82
CA VAL A 145 -11.32 2.76 -0.71
C VAL A 145 -11.66 1.60 0.23
N ILE A 146 -10.63 0.83 0.56
CA ILE A 146 -10.68 -0.23 1.57
C ILE A 146 -9.99 0.29 2.83
N VAL A 147 -10.67 0.24 3.96
CA VAL A 147 -10.16 0.71 5.26
C VAL A 147 -10.14 -0.43 6.26
N ASP A 148 -9.07 -0.53 7.04
CA ASP A 148 -9.03 -1.41 8.21
C ASP A 148 -10.06 -0.98 9.26
N GLY A 149 -11.04 -1.85 9.52
CA GLY A 149 -12.14 -1.62 10.47
C GLY A 149 -11.78 -1.80 11.94
N SER A 150 -10.53 -2.11 12.28
CA SER A 150 -10.14 -2.36 13.68
C SER A 150 -10.21 -1.11 14.59
N ASN A 151 -10.10 0.10 14.02
CA ASN A 151 -10.18 1.35 14.75
C ASN A 151 -11.43 2.16 14.36
N THR A 152 -12.53 1.94 15.07
CA THR A 152 -13.80 2.60 14.79
C THR A 152 -13.80 4.10 15.03
N ALA A 153 -12.88 4.62 15.87
CA ALA A 153 -12.80 6.05 16.18
C ALA A 153 -12.45 6.94 14.97
N VAL A 154 -11.74 6.38 13.97
CA VAL A 154 -11.34 7.13 12.77
C VAL A 154 -12.31 6.96 11.60
N MET A 155 -13.28 6.04 11.67
CA MET A 155 -14.21 5.78 10.58
C MET A 155 -15.00 7.00 10.12
N PRO A 156 -15.49 7.90 11.03
CA PRO A 156 -16.23 9.11 10.61
C PRO A 156 -15.43 10.03 9.70
N VAL A 157 -14.08 10.00 9.78
CA VAL A 157 -13.20 10.79 8.90
C VAL A 157 -13.29 10.26 7.47
N PHE A 158 -13.19 8.93 7.30
CA PHE A 158 -13.25 8.29 5.98
C PHE A 158 -14.66 8.37 5.37
N GLU A 159 -15.70 8.18 6.17
CA GLU A 159 -17.09 8.35 5.73
C GLU A 159 -17.33 9.75 5.18
N LYS A 160 -16.87 10.80 5.89
CA LYS A 160 -16.96 12.18 5.42
C LYS A 160 -16.21 12.43 4.13
N ILE A 161 -15.00 11.86 3.99
CA ILE A 161 -14.21 11.99 2.77
C ILE A 161 -14.94 11.29 1.61
N CYS A 162 -15.42 10.07 1.81
CA CYS A 162 -16.14 9.30 0.79
C CYS A 162 -17.44 9.99 0.38
N GLN A 163 -18.19 10.54 1.33
CA GLN A 163 -19.39 11.34 1.02
C GLN A 163 -19.06 12.55 0.13
N LYS A 164 -17.92 13.25 0.42
CA LYS A 164 -17.49 14.41 -0.37
C LYS A 164 -16.97 14.04 -1.75
N THR A 165 -16.29 12.90 -1.88
CA THR A 165 -15.65 12.46 -3.13
C THR A 165 -16.55 11.56 -3.96
N GLY A 166 -17.66 11.07 -3.41
CA GLY A 166 -18.49 10.04 -4.04
C GLY A 166 -17.79 8.68 -4.14
N ALA A 167 -16.76 8.44 -3.32
CA ALA A 167 -16.02 7.18 -3.30
C ALA A 167 -16.79 6.09 -2.56
N LEU A 168 -16.66 4.84 -3.03
CA LEU A 168 -17.17 3.66 -2.34
C LEU A 168 -16.25 3.31 -1.15
N LEU A 169 -16.81 3.30 0.05
CA LEU A 169 -16.12 2.86 1.27
C LEU A 169 -16.40 1.39 1.54
N VAL A 170 -15.35 0.59 1.56
CA VAL A 170 -15.36 -0.81 2.01
C VAL A 170 -14.55 -0.90 3.29
N THR A 171 -15.07 -1.59 4.30
CA THR A 171 -14.40 -1.74 5.59
C THR A 171 -14.14 -3.22 5.86
N SER A 172 -12.91 -3.57 6.23
CA SER A 172 -12.64 -4.91 6.74
C SER A 172 -13.36 -5.14 8.07
N ALA A 173 -13.68 -6.37 8.39
CA ALA A 173 -14.47 -6.78 9.54
C ALA A 173 -13.66 -7.70 10.48
N PRO A 174 -12.70 -7.16 11.26
CA PRO A 174 -11.84 -7.96 12.14
C PRO A 174 -12.62 -8.86 13.12
N GLU A 175 -13.81 -8.44 13.50
CA GLU A 175 -14.72 -9.23 14.37
C GLU A 175 -15.25 -10.51 13.70
N GLN A 176 -15.06 -10.66 12.40
CA GLN A 176 -15.42 -11.87 11.66
C GLN A 176 -14.23 -12.83 11.45
N ILE A 177 -13.06 -12.52 12.01
CA ILE A 177 -11.95 -13.45 12.11
C ILE A 177 -12.27 -14.47 13.18
N ARG A 178 -12.22 -15.76 12.85
CA ARG A 178 -12.63 -16.88 13.73
C ARG A 178 -11.69 -18.07 13.55
N ASN A 179 -11.79 -19.03 14.47
CA ASN A 179 -11.07 -20.31 14.43
C ASN A 179 -9.56 -20.13 14.31
N VAL A 180 -9.01 -19.16 15.03
CA VAL A 180 -7.60 -18.77 14.94
C VAL A 180 -6.70 -19.81 15.57
N VAL A 181 -5.74 -20.30 14.80
CA VAL A 181 -4.63 -21.15 15.28
C VAL A 181 -3.32 -20.45 15.00
N LEU A 182 -2.57 -20.16 16.05
CA LEU A 182 -1.25 -19.50 15.95
C LEU A 182 -0.14 -20.55 16.09
N SER A 183 0.85 -20.50 15.20
CA SER A 183 2.03 -21.35 15.27
C SER A 183 3.29 -20.60 14.83
N PRO A 184 4.49 -21.08 15.16
CA PRO A 184 5.73 -20.52 14.63
C PRO A 184 5.85 -20.59 13.10
N ALA A 185 5.10 -21.50 12.45
CA ALA A 185 5.10 -21.69 11.01
C ALA A 185 4.08 -20.78 10.28
N GLY A 186 3.25 -20.05 11.02
CA GLY A 186 2.22 -19.19 10.48
C GLY A 186 0.91 -19.27 11.25
N GLU A 187 -0.10 -18.65 10.70
CA GLU A 187 -1.44 -18.55 11.28
C GLU A 187 -2.46 -19.21 10.37
N VAL A 188 -3.46 -19.87 10.96
CA VAL A 188 -4.63 -20.39 10.26
C VAL A 188 -5.88 -19.78 10.87
N PHE A 189 -6.79 -19.31 10.07
CA PHE A 189 -8.02 -18.65 10.54
C PHE A 189 -9.12 -18.70 9.49
N ASP A 190 -10.34 -18.45 9.92
CA ASP A 190 -11.49 -18.19 9.05
C ASP A 190 -11.75 -16.69 8.96
N TYR A 191 -12.19 -16.22 7.80
CA TYR A 191 -12.67 -14.86 7.63
C TYR A 191 -13.91 -14.82 6.75
N LYS A 192 -15.01 -14.34 7.28
CA LYS A 192 -16.33 -14.35 6.62
C LYS A 192 -16.70 -15.75 6.10
N ASP A 193 -16.89 -15.89 4.80
CA ASP A 193 -17.20 -17.14 4.08
C ASP A 193 -15.96 -18.01 3.79
N LEU A 194 -14.77 -17.45 3.87
CA LEU A 194 -13.51 -18.17 3.62
C LEU A 194 -13.06 -18.94 4.86
N LYS A 195 -12.64 -20.18 4.64
CA LYS A 195 -12.24 -21.14 5.68
C LYS A 195 -10.79 -21.54 5.54
N GLU A 196 -10.18 -21.85 6.67
CA GLU A 196 -8.82 -22.41 6.74
C GLU A 196 -7.80 -21.59 5.94
N LEU A 197 -7.86 -20.25 6.06
CA LEU A 197 -6.89 -19.38 5.43
C LEU A 197 -5.53 -19.55 6.10
N HIS A 198 -4.51 -19.83 5.30
CA HIS A 198 -3.14 -19.98 5.77
C HIS A 198 -2.35 -18.71 5.50
N LEU A 199 -1.75 -18.14 6.55
CA LEU A 199 -0.90 -16.96 6.49
C LEU A 199 0.47 -17.29 7.07
N SER A 200 1.52 -17.22 6.26
CA SER A 200 2.90 -17.48 6.70
C SER A 200 3.52 -16.33 7.50
N LEU A 201 2.91 -15.16 7.49
CA LEU A 201 3.28 -14.04 8.36
C LEU A 201 2.72 -14.27 9.76
N THR A 202 3.53 -14.04 10.79
CA THR A 202 3.14 -14.25 12.18
C THR A 202 2.87 -12.92 12.90
N GLY A 203 1.93 -12.94 13.83
CA GLY A 203 1.53 -11.80 14.65
C GLY A 203 0.06 -11.43 14.48
N VAL A 204 -0.66 -11.34 15.59
CA VAL A 204 -2.13 -11.14 15.62
C VAL A 204 -2.66 -10.00 14.72
N TYR A 205 -1.84 -8.98 14.49
CA TYR A 205 -2.17 -7.88 13.58
C TYR A 205 -2.11 -8.28 12.09
N GLN A 206 -1.45 -9.39 11.75
CA GLN A 206 -1.34 -9.85 10.36
C GLN A 206 -2.66 -10.42 9.84
N MET A 207 -3.48 -10.97 10.71
CA MET A 207 -4.84 -11.40 10.33
C MET A 207 -5.73 -10.20 9.94
N ASN A 208 -5.58 -9.05 10.64
CA ASN A 208 -6.27 -7.82 10.23
C ASN A 208 -5.76 -7.32 8.88
N ASN A 209 -4.44 -7.36 8.64
CA ASN A 209 -3.87 -7.04 7.34
C ASN A 209 -4.40 -7.98 6.24
N ALA A 210 -4.52 -9.29 6.54
CA ALA A 210 -5.08 -10.26 5.61
C ALA A 210 -6.57 -10.00 5.33
N ALA A 211 -7.35 -9.58 6.33
CA ALA A 211 -8.74 -9.17 6.12
C ALA A 211 -8.83 -7.98 5.15
N VAL A 212 -7.95 -6.98 5.30
CA VAL A 212 -7.86 -5.84 4.35
C VAL A 212 -7.49 -6.32 2.94
N VAL A 213 -6.53 -7.25 2.80
CA VAL A 213 -6.17 -7.86 1.52
C VAL A 213 -7.37 -8.54 0.87
N ILE A 214 -8.13 -9.34 1.63
CA ILE A 214 -9.31 -10.06 1.13
C ILE A 214 -10.38 -9.09 0.65
N GLU A 215 -10.69 -8.04 1.41
CA GLU A 215 -11.66 -7.02 0.99
C GLU A 215 -11.18 -6.22 -0.24
N THR A 216 -9.86 -6.11 -0.45
CA THR A 216 -9.30 -5.45 -1.64
C THR A 216 -9.46 -6.31 -2.89
N LEU A 217 -9.49 -7.63 -2.76
CA LEU A 217 -9.60 -8.59 -3.86
C LEU A 217 -11.05 -8.95 -4.24
N ARG A 218 -12.02 -8.55 -3.44
CA ARG A 218 -13.47 -8.74 -3.69
C ARG A 218 -14.04 -7.60 -4.52
#